data_97d971ac5b2275255f2fa0ce19ee48dc
#
_entry.id   97d971ac5b2275255f2fa0ce19ee48dc
#
_cell.length_a   1.000
_cell.length_b   1.000
_cell.length_c   1.000
_cell.angle_alpha   90.00
_cell.angle_beta   90.00
_cell.angle_gamma   90.00
#
_symmetry.space_group_name_H-M   'P 1'
#
loop_
_entity.id
_entity.type
_entity.pdbx_description
1 polymer ?
#
loop_
_entity_poly.entity_id
_entity_poly.type
_entity_poly.pdbx_seq_one_letter_code
_entity_poly.pdbx_strand_id
1 'polypeptide(L)'
;MHTPLGSDGWYGHAVLALSWSGGKDSALALHELRERSGPSPRALITTVTADYGRISMHGVRRELLSRQAQAAGLPLVEVEIPAACSNDVYEQRMGQALAEAPLAEAQTIAFGDLFLADIRAYREERLSRVGKQATFPLWGRDTNALAREFIAAGFQAVLVCVDPRRLDPSFAGRRFDPELLADLPADVDPCGENGEFHTFVYAGPVFSAPIACHVGATVERDGYVFCDVLTAG
;
A
#
# COMPACT_ATOMS: atom_id res chain seq x y z
N MET A 1 -48.87 -6.27 4.99
CA MET A 1 -48.15 -5.09 5.49
C MET A 1 -46.77 -5.55 5.92
N HIS A 2 -45.79 -5.37 5.06
CA HIS A 2 -44.40 -5.68 5.36
C HIS A 2 -43.69 -4.34 5.65
N THR A 3 -43.29 -4.16 6.89
CA THR A 3 -42.43 -3.05 7.31
C THR A 3 -40.99 -3.32 6.80
N PRO A 4 -40.33 -2.40 6.10
CA PRO A 4 -38.94 -2.55 5.80
C PRO A 4 -38.12 -2.31 7.06
N LEU A 5 -37.24 -3.27 7.38
CA LEU A 5 -36.23 -3.14 8.41
C LEU A 5 -35.27 -2.00 8.02
N GLY A 6 -35.22 -0.99 8.88
CA GLY A 6 -34.41 0.19 8.73
C GLY A 6 -32.91 -0.13 8.68
N SER A 7 -32.27 0.45 7.69
CA SER A 7 -30.82 0.43 7.45
C SER A 7 -30.13 1.57 8.21
N ASP A 8 -30.49 1.85 9.44
CA ASP A 8 -29.90 2.97 10.19
C ASP A 8 -29.43 2.49 11.56
N GLY A 9 -28.13 2.36 11.74
CA GLY A 9 -27.63 2.30 13.10
C GLY A 9 -26.37 1.53 13.42
N TRP A 10 -25.26 1.66 12.65
CA TRP A 10 -23.93 1.20 13.12
C TRP A 10 -22.74 2.04 12.58
N TYR A 11 -22.91 3.33 12.34
CA TYR A 11 -21.81 4.23 12.04
C TYR A 11 -21.41 5.10 13.23
N GLY A 12 -21.30 4.52 14.41
CA GLY A 12 -20.58 5.13 15.52
C GLY A 12 -19.09 5.02 15.23
N HIS A 13 -18.47 6.14 14.84
CA HIS A 13 -17.03 6.47 14.86
C HIS A 13 -16.01 5.30 14.81
N ALA A 14 -16.18 4.33 13.93
CA ALA A 14 -15.19 3.26 13.75
C ALA A 14 -13.85 3.86 13.32
N VAL A 15 -12.85 3.81 14.19
CA VAL A 15 -11.50 4.27 13.88
C VAL A 15 -10.88 3.29 12.89
N LEU A 16 -10.40 3.82 11.76
CA LEU A 16 -9.81 3.07 10.66
C LEU A 16 -8.31 3.39 10.58
N ALA A 17 -7.47 2.38 10.38
CA ALA A 17 -6.09 2.55 9.95
C ALA A 17 -5.88 1.93 8.56
N LEU A 18 -4.85 2.36 7.84
CA LEU A 18 -4.54 1.87 6.49
C LEU A 18 -3.15 1.24 6.46
N SER A 19 -3.07 0.02 5.94
CA SER A 19 -1.80 -0.61 5.60
C SER A 19 -1.16 0.16 4.44
N TRP A 20 0.02 0.74 4.71
CA TRP A 20 0.68 1.68 3.82
C TRP A 20 1.99 1.12 3.29
N SER A 21 2.04 0.81 2.01
CA SER A 21 3.26 0.37 1.33
C SER A 21 4.00 1.53 0.63
N GLY A 22 3.37 2.69 0.52
CA GLY A 22 3.85 3.81 -0.29
C GLY A 22 3.65 3.63 -1.79
N GLY A 23 3.06 2.52 -2.20
CA GLY A 23 2.77 2.19 -3.60
C GLY A 23 1.36 2.63 -4.05
N LYS A 24 1.09 2.43 -5.33
CA LYS A 24 -0.13 2.90 -6.00
C LYS A 24 -1.42 2.41 -5.37
N ASP A 25 -1.49 1.12 -4.95
CA ASP A 25 -2.73 0.52 -4.45
C ASP A 25 -3.08 1.07 -3.06
N SER A 26 -2.08 1.23 -2.18
CA SER A 26 -2.30 1.87 -0.88
C SER A 26 -2.68 3.35 -1.03
N ALA A 27 -2.09 4.06 -2.00
CA ALA A 27 -2.44 5.45 -2.28
C ALA A 27 -3.85 5.60 -2.87
N LEU A 28 -4.23 4.72 -3.79
CA LEU A 28 -5.58 4.70 -4.35
C LEU A 28 -6.61 4.27 -3.29
N ALA A 29 -6.28 3.31 -2.42
CA ALA A 29 -7.14 2.93 -1.30
C ALA A 29 -7.37 4.11 -0.33
N LEU A 30 -6.33 4.91 -0.05
CA LEU A 30 -6.47 6.13 0.75
C LEU A 30 -7.41 7.14 0.08
N HIS A 31 -7.27 7.33 -1.23
CA HIS A 31 -8.13 8.21 -2.02
C HIS A 31 -9.59 7.77 -1.93
N GLU A 32 -9.87 6.53 -2.24
CA GLU A 32 -11.21 5.93 -2.14
C GLU A 32 -11.84 6.10 -0.75
N LEU A 33 -11.06 5.85 0.31
CA LEU A 33 -11.54 5.99 1.69
C LEU A 33 -11.83 7.44 2.08
N ARG A 34 -11.16 8.42 1.46
CA ARG A 34 -11.43 9.84 1.69
C ARG A 34 -12.62 10.37 0.91
N GLU A 35 -12.86 9.84 -0.30
CA GLU A 35 -13.98 10.23 -1.15
C GLU A 35 -15.32 9.61 -0.70
N ARG A 36 -15.29 8.46 -0.03
CA ARG A 36 -16.50 7.80 0.47
C ARG A 36 -17.07 8.52 1.69
N SER A 37 -18.39 8.52 1.80
CA SER A 37 -19.11 8.91 3.02
C SER A 37 -18.92 7.83 4.09
N GLY A 38 -17.81 7.88 4.83
CA GLY A 38 -17.47 6.88 5.84
C GLY A 38 -16.25 7.29 6.66
N PRO A 39 -15.77 6.39 7.57
CA PRO A 39 -14.59 6.69 8.37
C PRO A 39 -13.34 6.80 7.49
N SER A 40 -12.65 7.93 7.60
CA SER A 40 -11.34 8.13 6.97
C SER A 40 -10.23 7.55 7.87
N PRO A 41 -9.12 7.05 7.29
CA PRO A 41 -7.99 6.56 8.05
C PRO A 41 -7.45 7.62 9.02
N ARG A 42 -7.14 7.19 10.25
CA ARG A 42 -6.55 8.02 11.31
C ARG A 42 -5.06 7.77 11.48
N ALA A 43 -4.56 6.67 10.94
CA ALA A 43 -3.15 6.30 10.96
C ALA A 43 -2.79 5.42 9.76
N LEU A 44 -1.53 5.44 9.41
CA LEU A 44 -0.89 4.51 8.46
C LEU A 44 -0.07 3.49 9.25
N ILE A 45 -0.06 2.23 8.81
CA ILE A 45 0.82 1.19 9.36
C ILE A 45 1.65 0.57 8.24
N THR A 46 2.94 0.39 8.47
CA THR A 46 3.86 -0.21 7.50
C THR A 46 4.86 -1.12 8.16
N THR A 47 5.45 -2.05 7.41
CA THR A 47 6.58 -2.87 7.85
C THR A 47 7.88 -2.37 7.25
N VAL A 48 8.90 -2.22 8.10
CA VAL A 48 10.24 -1.78 7.71
C VAL A 48 11.23 -2.89 8.04
N THR A 49 12.05 -3.27 7.07
CA THR A 49 13.17 -4.19 7.32
C THR A 49 14.29 -3.40 8.00
N ALA A 50 14.50 -3.67 9.29
CA ALA A 50 15.42 -2.91 10.14
C ALA A 50 16.85 -2.90 9.59
N ASP A 51 17.32 -4.06 9.10
CA ASP A 51 18.68 -4.24 8.57
C ASP A 51 19.01 -3.32 7.39
N TYR A 52 17.99 -2.90 6.63
CA TYR A 52 18.16 -2.09 5.43
C TYR A 52 17.62 -0.66 5.56
N GLY A 53 16.83 -0.37 6.59
CA GLY A 53 16.12 0.90 6.74
C GLY A 53 15.16 1.17 5.56
N ARG A 54 14.54 0.10 5.03
CA ARG A 54 13.68 0.15 3.84
C ARG A 54 12.36 -0.57 4.11
N ILE A 55 11.33 -0.17 3.37
CA ILE A 55 10.05 -0.87 3.37
C ILE A 55 10.26 -2.30 2.87
N SER A 56 9.68 -3.24 3.60
CA SER A 56 9.69 -4.64 3.20
C SER A 56 9.02 -4.81 1.83
N MET A 57 9.60 -5.63 0.96
CA MET A 57 9.20 -5.93 -0.42
C MET A 57 9.40 -4.77 -1.41
N HIS A 58 9.00 -3.54 -1.11
CA HIS A 58 9.12 -2.40 -2.03
C HIS A 58 10.54 -1.83 -2.11
N GLY A 59 11.36 -2.02 -1.09
CA GLY A 59 12.73 -1.51 -1.04
C GLY A 59 12.88 0.02 -0.94
N VAL A 60 11.77 0.75 -0.77
CA VAL A 60 11.74 2.21 -0.64
C VAL A 60 12.37 2.64 0.69
N ARG A 61 13.10 3.75 0.68
CA ARG A 61 13.75 4.31 1.86
C ARG A 61 12.72 4.78 2.89
N ARG A 62 12.96 4.47 4.17
CA ARG A 62 12.12 4.87 5.32
C ARG A 62 11.81 6.37 5.33
N GLU A 63 12.81 7.21 4.97
CA GLU A 63 12.64 8.67 4.91
C GLU A 63 11.56 9.10 3.91
N LEU A 64 11.51 8.49 2.72
CA LEU A 64 10.50 8.81 1.71
C LEU A 64 9.09 8.44 2.19
N LEU A 65 8.97 7.33 2.91
CA LEU A 65 7.71 6.92 3.50
C LEU A 65 7.21 7.91 4.57
N SER A 66 8.13 8.38 5.42
CA SER A 66 7.82 9.41 6.41
C SER A 66 7.36 10.71 5.75
N ARG A 67 7.97 11.11 4.63
CA ARG A 67 7.54 12.28 3.83
C ARG A 67 6.15 12.07 3.20
N GLN A 68 5.85 10.85 2.72
CA GLN A 68 4.50 10.54 2.23
C GLN A 68 3.47 10.68 3.34
N ALA A 69 3.72 10.09 4.51
CA ALA A 69 2.81 10.15 5.65
C ALA A 69 2.57 11.60 6.11
N GLN A 70 3.62 12.41 6.16
CA GLN A 70 3.53 13.84 6.46
C GLN A 70 2.68 14.58 5.41
N ALA A 71 2.93 14.34 4.11
CA ALA A 71 2.17 14.96 3.04
C ALA A 71 0.70 14.48 3.00
N ALA A 72 0.44 13.24 3.42
CA ALA A 72 -0.91 12.71 3.61
C ALA A 72 -1.60 13.25 4.88
N GLY A 73 -0.86 13.90 5.79
CA GLY A 73 -1.40 14.42 7.05
C GLY A 73 -1.81 13.32 8.03
N LEU A 74 -1.16 12.15 7.99
CA LEU A 74 -1.47 10.99 8.82
C LEU A 74 -0.23 10.52 9.60
N PRO A 75 -0.37 10.14 10.88
CA PRO A 75 0.71 9.51 11.62
C PRO A 75 1.06 8.15 10.99
N LEU A 76 2.34 7.83 10.94
CA LEU A 76 2.88 6.57 10.44
C LEU A 76 3.39 5.73 11.60
N VAL A 77 2.85 4.52 11.73
CA VAL A 77 3.35 3.49 12.65
C VAL A 77 4.22 2.52 11.85
N GLU A 78 5.48 2.47 12.19
CA GLU A 78 6.45 1.58 11.55
C GLU A 78 6.66 0.34 12.42
N VAL A 79 6.44 -0.82 11.83
CA VAL A 79 6.69 -2.12 12.45
C VAL A 79 8.03 -2.65 11.94
N GLU A 80 9.05 -2.59 12.79
CA GLU A 80 10.38 -3.08 12.44
C GLU A 80 10.43 -4.61 12.47
N ILE A 81 10.86 -5.22 11.36
CA ILE A 81 11.06 -6.65 11.22
C ILE A 81 12.48 -6.94 10.74
N PRO A 82 13.10 -8.07 11.12
CA PRO A 82 14.41 -8.48 10.60
C PRO A 82 14.34 -8.89 9.11
N ALA A 83 15.47 -8.88 8.41
CA ALA A 83 15.54 -9.25 6.99
C ALA A 83 15.03 -10.69 6.72
N ALA A 84 15.38 -11.64 7.58
CA ALA A 84 14.88 -13.03 7.51
C ALA A 84 13.75 -13.25 8.51
N CYS A 85 12.68 -12.47 8.38
CA CYS A 85 11.55 -12.50 9.29
C CYS A 85 10.72 -13.78 9.12
N SER A 86 10.61 -14.61 10.18
CA SER A 86 9.64 -15.69 10.21
C SER A 86 8.22 -15.14 10.38
N ASN A 87 7.21 -15.94 9.97
CA ASN A 87 5.81 -15.56 10.17
C ASN A 87 5.48 -15.28 11.65
N ASP A 88 6.03 -16.07 12.59
CA ASP A 88 5.79 -15.89 14.03
C ASP A 88 6.33 -14.56 14.52
N VAL A 89 7.54 -14.16 14.09
CA VAL A 89 8.13 -12.86 14.45
C VAL A 89 7.33 -11.72 13.83
N TYR A 90 6.94 -11.86 12.56
CA TYR A 90 6.07 -10.89 11.89
C TYR A 90 4.76 -10.69 12.66
N GLU A 91 4.07 -11.77 13.00
CA GLU A 91 2.80 -11.73 13.71
C GLU A 91 2.93 -11.14 15.11
N GLN A 92 3.98 -11.48 15.83
CA GLN A 92 4.27 -10.91 17.14
C GLN A 92 4.45 -9.39 17.05
N ARG A 93 5.27 -8.91 16.11
CA ARG A 93 5.55 -7.48 15.92
C ARG A 93 4.30 -6.71 15.50
N MET A 94 3.55 -7.25 14.54
CA MET A 94 2.27 -6.66 14.11
C MET A 94 1.26 -6.63 15.25
N GLY A 95 1.11 -7.71 16.02
CA GLY A 95 0.22 -7.77 17.18
C GLY A 95 0.57 -6.72 18.25
N GLN A 96 1.85 -6.53 18.54
CA GLN A 96 2.31 -5.47 19.45
C GLN A 96 1.92 -4.07 18.94
N ALA A 97 2.22 -3.76 17.68
CA ALA A 97 1.90 -2.47 17.09
C ALA A 97 0.38 -2.19 17.07
N LEU A 98 -0.43 -3.22 16.78
CA LEU A 98 -1.90 -3.12 16.77
C LEU A 98 -2.51 -2.95 18.17
N ALA A 99 -1.77 -3.27 19.24
CA ALA A 99 -2.19 -3.10 20.62
C ALA A 99 -1.79 -1.74 21.22
N GLU A 100 -0.96 -0.96 20.53
CA GLU A 100 -0.45 0.34 20.98
C GLU A 100 -1.10 1.50 20.23
N ALA A 101 -1.12 2.69 20.85
CA ALA A 101 -1.62 3.89 20.22
C ALA A 101 -0.71 4.31 19.04
N PRO A 102 -1.27 4.84 17.93
CA PRO A 102 -2.70 5.15 17.70
C PRO A 102 -3.52 3.95 17.16
N LEU A 103 -2.92 2.79 16.92
CA LEU A 103 -3.57 1.65 16.28
C LEU A 103 -4.49 0.86 17.23
N ALA A 104 -4.27 0.95 18.54
CA ALA A 104 -5.12 0.29 19.54
C ALA A 104 -6.61 0.68 19.38
N GLU A 105 -6.86 1.93 19.03
CA GLU A 105 -8.22 2.45 18.83
C GLU A 105 -8.83 2.03 17.48
N ALA A 106 -8.01 1.63 16.50
CA ALA A 106 -8.48 1.22 15.21
C ALA A 106 -9.19 -0.14 15.29
N GLN A 107 -10.47 -0.17 14.99
CA GLN A 107 -11.28 -1.39 14.91
C GLN A 107 -11.12 -2.08 13.55
N THR A 108 -10.76 -1.31 12.52
CA THR A 108 -10.62 -1.82 11.15
C THR A 108 -9.28 -1.39 10.56
N ILE A 109 -8.64 -2.32 9.87
CA ILE A 109 -7.45 -2.05 9.05
C ILE A 109 -7.82 -2.20 7.57
N ALA A 110 -7.59 -1.17 6.79
CA ALA A 110 -7.78 -1.19 5.35
C ALA A 110 -6.51 -1.67 4.63
N PHE A 111 -6.69 -2.36 3.52
CA PHE A 111 -5.63 -2.86 2.65
C PHE A 111 -5.93 -2.54 1.19
N GLY A 112 -4.88 -2.32 0.40
CA GLY A 112 -4.98 -2.05 -1.03
C GLY A 112 -5.04 -3.29 -1.93
N ASP A 113 -5.24 -4.49 -1.37
CA ASP A 113 -5.27 -5.76 -2.13
C ASP A 113 -6.47 -5.78 -3.10
N LEU A 114 -6.25 -6.34 -4.30
CA LEU A 114 -7.21 -6.27 -5.41
C LEU A 114 -8.00 -7.56 -5.63
N PHE A 115 -7.33 -8.72 -5.68
CA PHE A 115 -8.02 -9.99 -6.00
C PHE A 115 -7.38 -11.26 -5.42
N LEU A 116 -6.24 -11.19 -4.72
CA LEU A 116 -5.58 -12.37 -4.16
C LEU A 116 -6.35 -12.89 -2.93
N ALA A 117 -7.21 -13.89 -3.13
CA ALA A 117 -8.15 -14.38 -2.12
C ALA A 117 -7.46 -15.03 -0.91
N ASP A 118 -6.32 -15.68 -1.11
CA ASP A 118 -5.50 -16.27 -0.05
C ASP A 118 -4.87 -15.20 0.85
N ILE A 119 -4.37 -14.10 0.28
CA ILE A 119 -3.84 -12.96 1.02
C ILE A 119 -4.97 -12.30 1.83
N ARG A 120 -6.12 -12.08 1.22
CA ARG A 120 -7.29 -11.54 1.91
C ARG A 120 -7.70 -12.41 3.10
N ALA A 121 -7.85 -13.71 2.89
CA ALA A 121 -8.23 -14.66 3.95
C ALA A 121 -7.19 -14.66 5.09
N TYR A 122 -5.89 -14.62 4.77
CA TYR A 122 -4.82 -14.49 5.76
C TYR A 122 -4.97 -13.21 6.59
N ARG A 123 -5.20 -12.05 5.97
CA ARG A 123 -5.36 -10.77 6.68
C ARG A 123 -6.60 -10.76 7.58
N GLU A 124 -7.74 -11.24 7.06
CA GLU A 124 -9.00 -11.34 7.82
C GLU A 124 -8.83 -12.25 9.05
N GLU A 125 -8.20 -13.41 8.88
CA GLU A 125 -7.93 -14.34 9.97
C GLU A 125 -7.02 -13.72 11.04
N ARG A 126 -5.90 -13.08 10.63
CA ARG A 126 -4.93 -12.51 11.58
C ARG A 126 -5.52 -11.36 12.38
N LEU A 127 -6.26 -10.47 11.75
CA LEU A 127 -6.90 -9.36 12.44
C LEU A 127 -8.01 -9.84 13.38
N SER A 128 -8.77 -10.86 13.01
CA SER A 128 -9.82 -11.41 13.88
C SER A 128 -9.26 -11.95 15.19
N ARG A 129 -8.05 -12.52 15.21
CA ARG A 129 -7.37 -13.02 16.42
C ARG A 129 -7.07 -11.91 17.44
N VAL A 130 -6.92 -10.67 16.97
CA VAL A 130 -6.69 -9.50 17.82
C VAL A 130 -7.94 -8.60 17.94
N GLY A 131 -9.10 -9.12 17.59
CA GLY A 131 -10.40 -8.44 17.72
C GLY A 131 -10.60 -7.27 16.75
N LYS A 132 -9.88 -7.26 15.62
CA LYS A 132 -9.97 -6.23 14.58
C LYS A 132 -10.55 -6.82 13.29
N GLN A 133 -10.97 -5.95 12.38
CA GLN A 133 -11.53 -6.31 11.08
C GLN A 133 -10.62 -5.83 9.94
N ALA A 134 -10.66 -6.53 8.80
CA ALA A 134 -10.06 -6.10 7.54
C ALA A 134 -11.11 -5.45 6.63
N THR A 135 -10.70 -4.45 5.84
CA THR A 135 -11.49 -3.93 4.72
C THR A 135 -10.60 -3.72 3.50
N PHE A 136 -11.19 -3.90 2.32
CA PHE A 136 -10.47 -3.89 1.05
C PHE A 136 -11.19 -2.95 0.07
N PRO A 137 -10.89 -1.65 0.08
CA PRO A 137 -11.61 -0.65 -0.71
C PRO A 137 -11.60 -0.88 -2.22
N LEU A 138 -10.56 -1.56 -2.73
CA LEU A 138 -10.34 -1.79 -4.16
C LEU A 138 -10.70 -3.21 -4.62
N TRP A 139 -11.19 -4.06 -3.71
CA TRP A 139 -11.39 -5.48 -3.96
C TRP A 139 -12.33 -5.77 -5.14
N GLY A 140 -11.89 -6.68 -6.02
CA GLY A 140 -12.67 -7.18 -7.15
C GLY A 140 -12.85 -6.19 -8.30
N ARG A 141 -12.16 -5.05 -8.26
CA ARG A 141 -12.17 -4.08 -9.36
C ARG A 141 -11.25 -4.53 -10.49
N ASP A 142 -11.62 -4.20 -11.72
CA ASP A 142 -10.80 -4.45 -12.90
C ASP A 142 -9.46 -3.70 -12.83
N THR A 143 -8.34 -4.41 -12.91
CA THR A 143 -7.00 -3.85 -12.74
C THR A 143 -6.59 -2.90 -13.86
N ASN A 144 -7.08 -3.13 -15.09
CA ASN A 144 -6.88 -2.20 -16.20
C ASN A 144 -7.61 -0.87 -15.97
N ALA A 145 -8.82 -0.94 -15.43
CA ALA A 145 -9.57 0.27 -15.08
C ALA A 145 -8.89 1.01 -13.92
N LEU A 146 -8.47 0.29 -12.86
CA LEU A 146 -7.77 0.87 -11.72
C LEU A 146 -6.46 1.57 -12.11
N ALA A 147 -5.65 0.95 -12.98
CA ALA A 147 -4.39 1.54 -13.45
C ALA A 147 -4.63 2.86 -14.20
N ARG A 148 -5.64 2.91 -15.08
CA ARG A 148 -6.01 4.14 -15.80
C ARG A 148 -6.61 5.20 -14.88
N GLU A 149 -7.44 4.80 -13.92
CA GLU A 149 -8.02 5.69 -12.92
C GLU A 149 -6.95 6.33 -12.04
N PHE A 150 -5.97 5.56 -11.58
CA PHE A 150 -4.82 6.07 -10.83
C PHE A 150 -4.11 7.21 -11.59
N ILE A 151 -3.84 7.02 -12.89
CA ILE A 151 -3.22 8.03 -13.74
C ILE A 151 -4.16 9.22 -13.94
N ALA A 152 -5.43 8.96 -14.26
CA ALA A 152 -6.43 10.02 -14.52
C ALA A 152 -6.73 10.88 -13.29
N ALA A 153 -6.65 10.31 -12.09
CA ALA A 153 -6.78 11.03 -10.82
C ALA A 153 -5.56 11.93 -10.50
N GLY A 154 -4.53 11.93 -11.36
CA GLY A 154 -3.34 12.77 -11.21
C GLY A 154 -2.28 12.20 -10.27
N PHE A 155 -2.35 10.94 -9.91
CA PHE A 155 -1.26 10.28 -9.21
C PHE A 155 -0.03 10.12 -10.10
N GLN A 156 1.14 10.20 -9.50
CA GLN A 156 2.42 9.96 -10.15
C GLN A 156 3.24 8.96 -9.33
N ALA A 157 3.73 7.93 -9.99
CA ALA A 157 4.51 6.87 -9.37
C ALA A 157 5.66 6.41 -10.27
N VAL A 158 6.60 5.71 -9.67
CA VAL A 158 7.72 5.07 -10.34
C VAL A 158 7.80 3.61 -9.92
N LEU A 159 8.20 2.71 -10.84
CA LEU A 159 8.44 1.31 -10.51
C LEU A 159 9.75 1.20 -9.72
N VAL A 160 9.67 0.66 -8.51
CA VAL A 160 10.83 0.58 -7.59
C VAL A 160 11.33 -0.84 -7.37
N CYS A 161 10.54 -1.84 -7.75
CA CYS A 161 10.91 -3.25 -7.69
C CYS A 161 10.27 -3.98 -8.87
N VAL A 162 11.00 -4.85 -9.53
CA VAL A 162 10.55 -5.69 -10.65
C VAL A 162 10.99 -7.11 -10.40
N ASP A 163 10.09 -8.08 -10.60
CA ASP A 163 10.43 -9.50 -10.68
C ASP A 163 10.90 -9.83 -12.11
N PRO A 164 12.21 -10.08 -12.33
CA PRO A 164 12.75 -10.30 -13.68
C PRO A 164 12.26 -11.60 -14.33
N ARG A 165 11.60 -12.47 -13.58
CA ARG A 165 10.98 -13.70 -14.12
C ARG A 165 9.64 -13.41 -14.80
N ARG A 166 9.03 -12.24 -14.52
CA ARG A 166 7.69 -11.84 -14.98
C ARG A 166 7.68 -10.59 -15.84
N LEU A 167 8.61 -9.67 -15.59
CA LEU A 167 8.70 -8.40 -16.31
C LEU A 167 10.16 -8.04 -16.55
N ASP A 168 10.46 -7.50 -17.73
CA ASP A 168 11.82 -7.13 -18.09
C ASP A 168 12.43 -6.13 -17.08
N PRO A 169 13.69 -6.32 -16.63
CA PRO A 169 14.36 -5.43 -15.69
C PRO A 169 14.40 -3.95 -16.08
N SER A 170 14.34 -3.64 -17.39
CA SER A 170 14.31 -2.26 -17.89
C SER A 170 13.09 -1.45 -17.46
N PHE A 171 12.05 -2.11 -16.95
CA PHE A 171 10.90 -1.43 -16.38
C PHE A 171 11.19 -0.80 -15.02
N ALA A 172 12.23 -1.24 -14.30
CA ALA A 172 12.61 -0.62 -13.03
C ALA A 172 13.04 0.85 -13.24
N GLY A 173 12.47 1.76 -12.47
CA GLY A 173 12.69 3.20 -12.58
C GLY A 173 11.81 3.91 -13.61
N ARG A 174 10.99 3.20 -14.38
CA ARG A 174 9.99 3.82 -15.26
C ARG A 174 8.86 4.47 -14.48
N ARG A 175 8.30 5.53 -15.02
CA ARG A 175 7.07 6.15 -14.50
C ARG A 175 5.88 5.24 -14.77
N PHE A 176 4.95 5.24 -13.84
CA PHE A 176 3.65 4.58 -14.01
C PHE A 176 2.71 5.52 -14.75
N ASP A 177 2.69 5.43 -16.06
CA ASP A 177 2.00 6.33 -16.99
C ASP A 177 1.35 5.54 -18.14
N PRO A 178 0.60 6.21 -19.05
CA PRO A 178 -0.04 5.53 -20.18
C PRO A 178 0.93 4.81 -21.11
N GLU A 179 2.18 5.31 -21.26
CA GLU A 179 3.20 4.69 -22.09
C GLU A 179 3.68 3.39 -21.48
N LEU A 180 3.90 3.37 -20.15
CA LEU A 180 4.23 2.14 -19.43
C LEU A 180 3.10 1.10 -19.60
N LEU A 181 1.84 1.50 -19.42
CA LEU A 181 0.71 0.57 -19.57
C LEU A 181 0.58 0.00 -20.99
N ALA A 182 0.94 0.77 -22.01
CA ALA A 182 0.95 0.31 -23.40
C ALA A 182 2.10 -0.68 -23.70
N ASP A 183 3.21 -0.56 -22.97
CA ASP A 183 4.41 -1.38 -23.15
C ASP A 183 4.37 -2.67 -22.30
N LEU A 184 3.45 -2.79 -21.31
CA LEU A 184 3.35 -3.99 -20.49
C LEU A 184 2.99 -5.22 -21.35
N PRO A 185 3.70 -6.36 -21.15
CA PRO A 185 3.30 -7.63 -21.75
C PRO A 185 1.85 -8.00 -21.38
N ALA A 186 1.15 -8.68 -22.29
CA ALA A 186 -0.28 -9.00 -22.13
C ALA A 186 -0.59 -9.95 -20.94
N ASP A 187 0.41 -10.68 -20.46
CA ASP A 187 0.33 -11.58 -19.32
C ASP A 187 0.76 -10.95 -17.98
N VAL A 188 1.15 -9.68 -17.99
CA VAL A 188 1.48 -8.89 -16.79
C VAL A 188 0.24 -8.13 -16.31
N ASP A 189 -0.10 -8.28 -15.03
CA ASP A 189 -1.17 -7.49 -14.43
C ASP A 189 -0.80 -6.00 -14.43
N PRO A 190 -1.62 -5.09 -14.98
CA PRO A 190 -1.31 -3.66 -15.05
C PRO A 190 -1.21 -2.99 -13.67
N CYS A 191 -1.70 -3.64 -12.62
CA CYS A 191 -1.47 -3.23 -11.23
C CYS A 191 -0.30 -3.96 -10.56
N GLY A 192 0.30 -4.98 -11.17
CA GLY A 192 1.39 -5.76 -10.59
C GLY A 192 0.95 -6.59 -9.37
N GLU A 193 -0.35 -6.96 -9.29
CA GLU A 193 -0.92 -7.62 -8.12
C GLU A 193 -0.35 -9.02 -7.90
N ASN A 194 0.09 -9.71 -8.95
CA ASN A 194 0.75 -11.01 -8.83
C ASN A 194 2.24 -10.91 -8.44
N GLY A 195 2.73 -9.71 -8.08
CA GLY A 195 4.11 -9.48 -7.67
C GLY A 195 5.08 -9.20 -8.83
N GLU A 196 4.56 -8.83 -10.01
CA GLU A 196 5.38 -8.50 -11.18
C GLU A 196 6.26 -7.27 -10.92
N PHE A 197 5.69 -6.28 -10.24
CA PHE A 197 6.39 -5.06 -9.87
C PHE A 197 5.75 -4.36 -8.66
N HIS A 198 6.52 -3.49 -8.02
CA HIS A 198 6.05 -2.56 -6.99
C HIS A 198 6.38 -1.12 -7.35
N THR A 199 5.58 -0.19 -6.84
CA THR A 199 5.67 1.23 -7.15
C THR A 199 5.93 2.08 -5.90
N PHE A 200 6.45 3.29 -6.11
CA PHE A 200 6.49 4.37 -5.13
C PHE A 200 5.73 5.58 -5.69
N VAL A 201 4.74 6.06 -4.95
CA VAL A 201 3.93 7.23 -5.33
C VAL A 201 4.57 8.49 -4.77
N TYR A 202 4.88 9.44 -5.64
CA TYR A 202 5.53 10.69 -5.24
C TYR A 202 4.65 11.94 -5.41
N ALA A 203 3.50 11.82 -6.08
CA ALA A 203 2.51 12.90 -6.17
C ALA A 203 1.11 12.31 -6.36
N GLY A 204 0.09 13.08 -5.97
CA GLY A 204 -1.32 12.70 -6.16
C GLY A 204 -2.25 13.42 -5.19
N PRO A 205 -3.56 13.25 -5.35
CA PRO A 205 -4.59 14.01 -4.62
C PRO A 205 -4.61 13.72 -3.12
N VAL A 206 -3.98 12.64 -2.66
CA VAL A 206 -3.91 12.28 -1.23
C VAL A 206 -2.80 13.04 -0.49
N PHE A 207 -1.93 13.73 -1.18
CA PHE A 207 -0.82 14.50 -0.63
C PHE A 207 -1.05 15.99 -0.71
N SER A 208 -0.66 16.72 0.31
CA SER A 208 -0.70 18.18 0.35
C SER A 208 0.33 18.83 -0.61
N ALA A 209 1.39 18.11 -0.93
CA ALA A 209 2.43 18.50 -1.90
C ALA A 209 3.14 17.25 -2.43
N PRO A 210 3.75 17.31 -3.63
CA PRO A 210 4.58 16.23 -4.15
C PRO A 210 5.78 15.93 -3.23
N ILE A 211 6.16 14.65 -3.18
CA ILE A 211 7.35 14.19 -2.46
C ILE A 211 8.57 14.45 -3.34
N ALA A 212 9.40 15.40 -2.94
CA ALA A 212 10.61 15.74 -3.69
C ALA A 212 11.59 14.55 -3.71
N CYS A 213 11.74 13.91 -4.86
CA CYS A 213 12.58 12.74 -5.04
C CYS A 213 13.07 12.62 -6.50
N HIS A 214 14.06 11.77 -6.71
CA HIS A 214 14.54 11.40 -8.02
C HIS A 214 14.95 9.92 -8.08
N VAL A 215 14.91 9.36 -9.26
CA VAL A 215 15.32 7.98 -9.55
C VAL A 215 16.84 7.89 -9.44
N GLY A 216 17.30 6.91 -8.66
CA GLY A 216 18.71 6.60 -8.44
C GLY A 216 19.17 5.36 -9.21
N ALA A 217 20.14 4.64 -8.65
CA ALA A 217 20.70 3.45 -9.26
C ALA A 217 19.74 2.26 -9.20
N THR A 218 19.83 1.40 -10.21
CA THR A 218 19.16 0.09 -10.22
C THR A 218 20.14 -0.99 -9.74
N VAL A 219 19.68 -1.88 -8.87
CA VAL A 219 20.45 -2.97 -8.28
C VAL A 219 19.64 -4.26 -8.29
N GLU A 220 20.31 -5.38 -8.54
CA GLU A 220 19.72 -6.71 -8.38
C GLU A 220 20.03 -7.24 -6.98
N ARG A 221 19.00 -7.75 -6.29
CA ARG A 221 19.14 -8.35 -4.98
C ARG A 221 18.01 -9.37 -4.75
N ASP A 222 18.37 -10.52 -4.19
CA ASP A 222 17.44 -11.60 -3.82
C ASP A 222 16.52 -12.04 -4.97
N GLY A 223 17.02 -11.94 -6.22
CA GLY A 223 16.31 -12.31 -7.44
C GLY A 223 15.29 -11.28 -7.91
N TYR A 224 15.32 -10.06 -7.38
CA TYR A 224 14.54 -8.91 -7.81
C TYR A 224 15.42 -7.76 -8.25
N VAL A 225 14.89 -6.92 -9.13
CA VAL A 225 15.57 -5.70 -9.59
C VAL A 225 14.94 -4.50 -8.90
N PHE A 226 15.72 -3.82 -8.08
CA PHE A 226 15.29 -2.62 -7.35
C PHE A 226 15.83 -1.37 -7.99
N CYS A 227 14.97 -0.38 -8.17
CA CYS A 227 15.36 0.98 -8.49
C CYS A 227 15.32 1.84 -7.23
N ASP A 228 16.47 2.37 -6.80
CA ASP A 228 16.51 3.26 -5.66
C ASP A 228 15.82 4.59 -5.97
N VAL A 229 15.09 5.12 -5.02
CA VAL A 229 14.54 6.47 -5.08
C VAL A 229 15.17 7.27 -3.96
N LEU A 230 15.74 8.41 -4.33
CA LEU A 230 16.48 9.29 -3.44
C LEU A 230 15.66 10.55 -3.16
N THR A 231 15.77 11.05 -1.93
CA THR A 231 15.20 12.36 -1.60
C THR A 231 15.92 13.45 -2.40
N ALA A 232 15.16 14.34 -3.01
CA ALA A 232 15.71 15.61 -3.47
C ALA A 232 15.75 16.55 -2.25
N GLY A 233 16.87 17.18 -2.04
CA GLY A 233 17.13 18.11 -0.93
C GLY A 233 16.22 19.32 -0.95
#